data_5fa0c23b964692f181fb28d38a22d896
#
_entry.id   5fa0c23b964692f181fb28d38a22d896
#
_cell.length_a   1.000
_cell.length_b   1.000
_cell.length_c   1.000
_cell.angle_alpha   90.00
_cell.angle_beta   90.00
_cell.angle_gamma   90.00
#
_symmetry.space_group_name_H-M   'P 1'
#
loop_
_entity.id
_entity.type
_entity.pdbx_description
1 polymer ?
#
loop_
_entity_poly.entity_id
_entity_poly.type
_entity_poly.pdbx_seq_one_letter_code
_entity_poly.pdbx_strand_id
1 'polypeptide(L)'
;MVRAHHLKPISSILWVSISGINTIDAEQITIDRVGEKAFGLASLPSKWTLPFFVVSDELFDNYAKNQSCDSLMLAWEPVIQAAAAQCKIAPDDQIIVRSNAHSEGLDNRGKFISVEGTLQEWPQLVQRCFDEFIEQEGIENVHMPVIVQKRATILARGHISNERRVAEEVRDWRGEFELANPPRAFAISLRKWRKKANTASYLNSMLMCPSDRDVKEALTIPCTWATESRIRVHFEWVYDGDFVYLVQADEEELAKGLNPTKVNSNLEKENIDTVGFPHCLRPLKVEDVERYRNYAKIQNPLLYRRLELSTAPLYILDDSCVLKSLSDGVVPSDLELDLQILTSRPLIIRTDIATNIKEERQLLPRTDSIRNSEDAKKWLCESCVKLLGESQKSPIFIFHNYIPAISSAFAYASPGDKLVRIEALWGLPEGLYYYSHDKYLVDT
;
A
#
# COMPACT_ATOMS: atom_id res chain seq x y z
N MET A 1 4.88 -17.52 -15.70
CA MET A 1 5.94 -16.54 -16.07
C MET A 1 6.57 -16.07 -14.75
N VAL A 2 7.83 -16.44 -14.49
CA VAL A 2 8.50 -16.16 -13.19
C VAL A 2 8.69 -14.65 -13.04
N ARG A 3 8.21 -14.09 -11.93
CA ARG A 3 8.44 -12.68 -11.57
C ARG A 3 9.95 -12.49 -11.30
N ALA A 4 10.56 -11.50 -11.92
CA ALA A 4 11.96 -11.18 -11.63
C ALA A 4 12.01 -10.29 -10.38
N HIS A 5 12.20 -10.91 -9.21
CA HIS A 5 12.47 -10.19 -7.97
C HIS A 5 13.95 -9.86 -7.88
N HIS A 6 14.29 -8.67 -7.38
CA HIS A 6 15.66 -8.28 -7.03
C HIS A 6 16.01 -8.75 -5.64
N LEU A 7 15.03 -8.79 -4.73
CA LEU A 7 15.16 -9.48 -3.45
C LEU A 7 15.28 -10.98 -3.72
N LYS A 8 16.28 -11.57 -3.11
CA LYS A 8 16.51 -13.02 -3.17
C LYS A 8 16.71 -13.52 -1.75
N PRO A 9 16.12 -14.66 -1.39
CA PRO A 9 16.39 -15.27 -0.11
C PRO A 9 17.89 -15.49 0.08
N ILE A 10 18.40 -15.08 1.23
CA ILE A 10 19.81 -15.25 1.65
C ILE A 10 19.93 -16.05 2.93
N SER A 11 18.80 -16.32 3.59
CA SER A 11 18.73 -17.11 4.80
C SER A 11 17.77 -18.27 4.61
N SER A 12 18.10 -19.44 5.16
CA SER A 12 17.18 -20.58 5.23
C SER A 12 16.04 -20.28 6.20
N ILE A 13 14.90 -20.95 6.00
CA ILE A 13 13.72 -20.85 6.86
C ILE A 13 13.44 -22.21 7.50
N LEU A 14 13.05 -22.23 8.78
CA LEU A 14 12.42 -23.39 9.36
C LEU A 14 10.98 -23.48 8.90
N TRP A 15 10.66 -24.54 8.21
CA TRP A 15 9.34 -24.89 7.72
C TRP A 15 8.75 -26.00 8.56
N VAL A 16 7.59 -25.72 9.17
CA VAL A 16 6.93 -26.64 10.10
C VAL A 16 5.70 -27.23 9.43
N SER A 17 5.66 -28.55 9.34
CA SER A 17 4.52 -29.35 8.88
C SER A 17 4.10 -30.32 9.97
N ILE A 18 2.95 -30.96 9.82
CA ILE A 18 2.49 -31.98 10.78
C ILE A 18 3.47 -33.17 10.85
N SER A 19 4.20 -33.43 9.78
CA SER A 19 5.19 -34.51 9.70
C SER A 19 6.54 -34.16 10.36
N GLY A 20 6.78 -32.89 10.72
CA GLY A 20 8.01 -32.44 11.36
C GLY A 20 8.54 -31.10 10.86
N ILE A 21 9.77 -30.81 11.24
CA ILE A 21 10.46 -29.56 10.95
C ILE A 21 11.49 -29.80 9.85
N ASN A 22 11.42 -29.00 8.81
CA ASN A 22 12.38 -29.02 7.71
C ASN A 22 13.05 -27.66 7.58
N THR A 23 14.32 -27.64 7.21
CA THR A 23 14.99 -26.42 6.79
C THR A 23 14.83 -26.28 5.28
N ILE A 24 14.26 -25.14 4.84
CA ILE A 24 14.22 -24.79 3.43
C ILE A 24 15.39 -23.86 3.16
N ASP A 25 16.30 -24.31 2.32
CA ASP A 25 17.48 -23.52 1.93
C ASP A 25 17.06 -22.33 1.06
N ALA A 26 17.86 -21.26 1.13
CA ALA A 26 17.57 -19.99 0.45
C ALA A 26 17.22 -20.16 -1.04
N GLU A 27 17.87 -21.07 -1.74
CA GLU A 27 17.65 -21.35 -3.17
C GLU A 27 16.28 -21.99 -3.46
N GLN A 28 15.66 -22.62 -2.46
CA GLN A 28 14.36 -23.29 -2.57
C GLN A 28 13.18 -22.46 -2.09
N ILE A 29 13.46 -21.28 -1.53
CA ILE A 29 12.43 -20.37 -1.03
C ILE A 29 11.83 -19.61 -2.22
N THR A 30 10.54 -19.78 -2.42
CA THR A 30 9.74 -19.04 -3.41
C THR A 30 8.52 -18.46 -2.75
N ILE A 31 7.99 -17.37 -3.29
CA ILE A 31 6.75 -16.74 -2.79
C ILE A 31 5.61 -17.76 -2.79
N ASP A 32 5.48 -18.54 -3.87
CA ASP A 32 4.42 -19.57 -4.00
C ASP A 32 4.50 -20.66 -2.93
N ARG A 33 5.67 -20.85 -2.32
CA ARG A 33 5.86 -21.87 -1.27
C ARG A 33 5.69 -21.30 0.13
N VAL A 34 6.27 -20.14 0.39
CA VAL A 34 6.38 -19.64 1.76
C VAL A 34 5.53 -18.38 2.02
N GLY A 35 4.93 -17.78 0.99
CA GLY A 35 4.20 -16.50 1.06
C GLY A 35 5.13 -15.28 1.01
N GLU A 36 4.57 -14.11 0.68
CA GLU A 36 5.36 -12.90 0.44
C GLU A 36 6.11 -12.38 1.66
N LYS A 37 5.46 -12.34 2.82
CA LYS A 37 6.10 -11.84 4.05
C LYS A 37 7.28 -12.69 4.48
N ALA A 38 7.13 -14.03 4.45
CA ALA A 38 8.21 -14.94 4.80
C ALA A 38 9.35 -14.88 3.78
N PHE A 39 9.03 -14.76 2.49
CA PHE A 39 10.01 -14.54 1.44
C PHE A 39 10.80 -13.25 1.66
N GLY A 40 10.11 -12.14 1.96
CA GLY A 40 10.73 -10.87 2.29
C GLY A 40 11.67 -10.98 3.49
N LEU A 41 11.24 -11.61 4.59
CA LEU A 41 12.08 -11.82 5.77
C LEU A 41 13.30 -12.69 5.48
N ALA A 42 13.16 -13.76 4.69
CA ALA A 42 14.28 -14.62 4.28
C ALA A 42 15.28 -13.91 3.37
N SER A 43 14.85 -12.84 2.70
CA SER A 43 15.70 -12.03 1.82
C SER A 43 16.50 -10.97 2.57
N LEU A 44 16.31 -10.85 3.87
CA LEU A 44 17.03 -9.90 4.72
C LEU A 44 18.20 -10.58 5.42
N PRO A 45 19.32 -9.87 5.68
CA PRO A 45 20.36 -10.33 6.58
C PRO A 45 19.80 -10.70 7.95
N SER A 46 20.13 -11.88 8.46
CA SER A 46 19.60 -12.43 9.72
C SER A 46 19.81 -11.52 10.94
N LYS A 47 20.84 -10.68 10.91
CA LYS A 47 21.10 -9.68 11.97
C LYS A 47 20.05 -8.57 12.08
N TRP A 48 19.22 -8.41 11.05
CA TRP A 48 18.14 -7.41 11.03
C TRP A 48 16.76 -8.03 11.21
N THR A 49 16.66 -9.34 11.31
CA THR A 49 15.40 -10.04 11.51
C THR A 49 15.31 -10.63 12.90
N LEU A 50 14.14 -10.57 13.48
CA LEU A 50 13.86 -11.34 14.70
C LEU A 50 13.72 -12.81 14.36
N PRO A 51 14.05 -13.73 15.28
CA PRO A 51 13.86 -15.16 15.08
C PRO A 51 12.42 -15.47 14.66
N PHE A 52 12.26 -16.30 13.64
CA PHE A 52 10.95 -16.71 13.14
C PHE A 52 11.00 -18.09 12.52
N PHE A 53 9.86 -18.74 12.39
CA PHE A 53 9.64 -19.93 11.58
C PHE A 53 8.29 -19.81 10.86
N VAL A 54 8.09 -20.63 9.85
CA VAL A 54 6.88 -20.65 9.04
C VAL A 54 6.15 -21.98 9.24
N VAL A 55 4.89 -21.90 9.62
CA VAL A 55 3.99 -23.05 9.70
C VAL A 55 3.31 -23.21 8.34
N SER A 56 3.31 -24.42 7.82
CA SER A 56 2.75 -24.73 6.50
C SER A 56 1.24 -24.47 6.45
N ASP A 57 0.73 -24.28 5.25
CA ASP A 57 -0.69 -24.15 4.94
C ASP A 57 -1.53 -25.39 5.32
N GLU A 58 -0.89 -26.55 5.52
CA GLU A 58 -1.55 -27.75 6.05
C GLU A 58 -2.35 -27.48 7.35
N LEU A 59 -1.83 -26.59 8.20
CA LEU A 59 -2.52 -26.24 9.44
C LEU A 59 -3.82 -25.48 9.15
N PHE A 60 -3.78 -24.51 8.24
CA PHE A 60 -4.95 -23.77 7.80
C PHE A 60 -5.97 -24.68 7.09
N ASP A 61 -5.49 -25.52 6.16
CA ASP A 61 -6.33 -26.45 5.42
C ASP A 61 -7.11 -27.43 6.33
N ASN A 62 -6.42 -27.92 7.38
CA ASN A 62 -7.05 -28.80 8.36
C ASN A 62 -8.02 -28.04 9.26
N TYR A 63 -7.70 -26.80 9.63
CA TYR A 63 -8.58 -25.94 10.40
C TYR A 63 -9.86 -25.59 9.64
N ALA A 64 -9.74 -25.18 8.39
CA ALA A 64 -10.86 -24.81 7.53
C ALA A 64 -11.82 -25.97 7.25
N LYS A 65 -11.31 -27.22 7.17
CA LYS A 65 -12.12 -28.41 6.93
C LYS A 65 -12.86 -28.90 8.16
N ASN A 66 -12.25 -28.80 9.33
CA ASN A 66 -12.73 -29.51 10.52
C ASN A 66 -13.40 -28.61 11.57
N GLN A 67 -13.16 -27.32 11.54
CA GLN A 67 -13.63 -26.29 12.50
C GLN A 67 -13.47 -26.67 14.00
N SER A 68 -12.77 -27.79 14.29
CA SER A 68 -12.51 -28.28 15.63
C SER A 68 -11.06 -27.99 15.99
N CYS A 69 -10.87 -26.94 16.82
CA CYS A 69 -9.56 -26.38 17.11
C CYS A 69 -8.70 -27.24 18.03
N ASP A 70 -9.24 -27.77 19.11
CA ASP A 70 -8.44 -28.30 20.22
C ASP A 70 -7.60 -29.53 19.84
N SER A 71 -8.19 -30.49 19.16
CA SER A 71 -7.47 -31.71 18.76
C SER A 71 -6.40 -31.45 17.70
N LEU A 72 -6.70 -30.51 16.79
CA LEU A 72 -5.75 -30.07 15.76
C LEU A 72 -4.55 -29.36 16.39
N MET A 73 -4.79 -28.41 17.28
CA MET A 73 -3.73 -27.67 17.94
C MET A 73 -2.85 -28.57 18.83
N LEU A 74 -3.47 -29.54 19.53
CA LEU A 74 -2.75 -30.56 20.30
C LEU A 74 -1.81 -31.42 19.44
N ALA A 75 -2.23 -31.75 18.23
CA ALA A 75 -1.37 -32.54 17.31
C ALA A 75 -0.17 -31.73 16.80
N TRP A 76 -0.30 -30.42 16.66
CA TRP A 76 0.77 -29.53 16.19
C TRP A 76 1.71 -29.04 17.32
N GLU A 77 1.26 -29.06 18.58
CA GLU A 77 2.01 -28.55 19.71
C GLU A 77 3.47 -29.04 19.78
N PRO A 78 3.77 -30.37 19.65
CA PRO A 78 5.16 -30.83 19.77
C PRO A 78 6.07 -30.27 18.68
N VAL A 79 5.59 -30.13 17.43
CA VAL A 79 6.41 -29.63 16.32
C VAL A 79 6.60 -28.12 16.42
N ILE A 80 5.60 -27.38 16.89
CA ILE A 80 5.69 -25.95 17.12
C ILE A 80 6.71 -25.65 18.24
N GLN A 81 6.63 -26.36 19.38
CA GLN A 81 7.57 -26.19 20.49
C GLN A 81 9.01 -26.54 20.07
N ALA A 82 9.18 -27.58 19.28
CA ALA A 82 10.49 -27.95 18.75
C ALA A 82 11.05 -26.89 17.77
N ALA A 83 10.22 -26.32 16.90
CA ALA A 83 10.62 -25.25 16.00
C ALA A 83 10.98 -23.96 16.76
N ALA A 84 10.19 -23.60 17.77
CA ALA A 84 10.45 -22.47 18.63
C ALA A 84 11.80 -22.62 19.37
N ALA A 85 12.08 -23.79 19.90
CA ALA A 85 13.35 -24.09 20.55
C ALA A 85 14.54 -23.95 19.58
N GLN A 86 14.42 -24.42 18.33
CA GLN A 86 15.44 -24.22 17.30
C GLN A 86 15.66 -22.75 16.96
N CYS A 87 14.59 -21.95 16.98
CA CYS A 87 14.63 -20.49 16.78
C CYS A 87 15.04 -19.72 18.07
N LYS A 88 15.32 -20.40 19.18
CA LYS A 88 15.61 -19.78 20.48
C LYS A 88 14.48 -18.88 20.97
N ILE A 89 13.25 -19.30 20.78
CA ILE A 89 12.03 -18.68 21.29
C ILE A 89 11.60 -19.51 22.51
N ALA A 90 11.61 -18.90 23.70
CA ALA A 90 11.19 -19.57 24.93
C ALA A 90 9.65 -19.59 25.07
N PRO A 91 9.08 -20.51 25.87
CA PRO A 91 7.62 -20.61 26.04
C PRO A 91 6.93 -19.33 26.52
N ASP A 92 7.61 -18.54 27.34
CA ASP A 92 7.15 -17.27 27.90
C ASP A 92 7.55 -16.04 27.06
N ASP A 93 8.32 -16.25 25.99
CA ASP A 93 8.64 -15.15 25.06
C ASP A 93 7.36 -14.62 24.39
N GLN A 94 7.33 -13.31 24.23
CA GLN A 94 6.32 -12.66 23.40
C GLN A 94 6.56 -12.99 21.94
N ILE A 95 5.51 -13.41 21.26
CA ILE A 95 5.50 -13.70 19.85
C ILE A 95 4.43 -12.88 19.12
N ILE A 96 4.58 -12.80 17.82
CA ILE A 96 3.56 -12.32 16.90
C ILE A 96 3.28 -13.44 15.89
N VAL A 97 2.01 -13.79 15.75
CA VAL A 97 1.50 -14.69 14.72
C VAL A 97 0.96 -13.84 13.59
N ARG A 98 1.46 -14.07 12.38
CA ARG A 98 1.13 -13.25 11.20
C ARG A 98 0.58 -14.12 10.09
N SER A 99 -0.57 -13.73 9.55
CA SER A 99 -1.04 -14.29 8.28
C SER A 99 -0.02 -14.03 7.17
N ASN A 100 0.11 -14.97 6.26
CA ASN A 100 1.10 -14.90 5.19
C ASN A 100 0.52 -15.48 3.89
N ALA A 101 -0.70 -15.02 3.56
CA ALA A 101 -1.40 -15.47 2.37
C ALA A 101 -0.66 -15.06 1.09
N HIS A 102 -0.72 -15.92 0.08
CA HIS A 102 -0.09 -15.66 -1.24
C HIS A 102 -0.74 -14.47 -1.99
N SER A 103 -1.94 -14.07 -1.59
CA SER A 103 -2.66 -12.92 -2.17
C SER A 103 -2.28 -11.57 -1.52
N GLU A 104 -1.41 -11.58 -0.50
CA GLU A 104 -1.02 -10.38 0.22
C GLU A 104 0.19 -9.73 -0.44
N GLY A 105 0.00 -8.67 -1.19
CA GLY A 105 1.06 -7.89 -1.85
C GLY A 105 1.05 -6.44 -1.40
N LEU A 106 1.89 -5.63 -2.05
CA LEU A 106 2.04 -4.19 -1.78
C LEU A 106 0.71 -3.42 -1.77
N ASP A 107 -0.24 -3.84 -2.60
CA ASP A 107 -1.53 -3.16 -2.76
C ASP A 107 -2.55 -3.54 -1.67
N ASN A 108 -2.29 -4.65 -0.94
CA ASN A 108 -3.16 -5.20 0.10
C ASN A 108 -2.53 -5.19 1.49
N ARG A 109 -1.50 -4.38 1.72
CA ARG A 109 -0.82 -4.28 3.01
C ARG A 109 -1.79 -3.93 4.14
N GLY A 110 -1.59 -4.60 5.27
CA GLY A 110 -2.38 -4.37 6.47
C GLY A 110 -3.82 -4.88 6.39
N LYS A 111 -4.17 -5.61 5.33
CA LYS A 111 -5.49 -6.21 5.18
C LYS A 111 -5.69 -7.36 6.18
N PHE A 112 -4.63 -8.11 6.46
CA PHE A 112 -4.72 -9.28 7.31
C PHE A 112 -4.05 -9.07 8.66
N ILE A 113 -4.65 -9.69 9.67
CA ILE A 113 -4.29 -9.50 11.06
C ILE A 113 -2.91 -10.05 11.41
N SER A 114 -2.30 -9.40 12.39
CA SER A 114 -1.19 -9.93 13.18
C SER A 114 -1.60 -9.97 14.64
N VAL A 115 -1.47 -11.12 15.29
CA VAL A 115 -1.93 -11.36 16.66
C VAL A 115 -0.73 -11.54 17.58
N GLU A 116 -0.72 -10.80 18.68
CA GLU A 116 0.36 -10.82 19.68
C GLU A 116 -0.05 -11.59 20.93
N GLY A 117 0.92 -12.27 21.55
CA GLY A 117 0.77 -13.01 22.81
C GLY A 117 2.04 -13.76 23.15
N THR A 118 1.98 -14.70 24.10
CA THR A 118 3.10 -15.58 24.44
C THR A 118 3.13 -16.83 23.56
N LEU A 119 4.29 -17.50 23.47
CA LEU A 119 4.36 -18.78 22.75
C LEU A 119 3.42 -19.84 23.35
N GLN A 120 3.14 -19.79 24.65
CA GLN A 120 2.17 -20.70 25.27
C GLN A 120 0.75 -20.52 24.76
N GLU A 121 0.42 -19.32 24.30
CA GLU A 121 -0.90 -18.95 23.73
C GLU A 121 -0.99 -19.19 22.23
N TRP A 122 0.04 -19.78 21.59
CA TRP A 122 0.09 -19.92 20.14
C TRP A 122 -1.18 -20.52 19.51
N PRO A 123 -1.87 -21.51 20.15
CA PRO A 123 -3.09 -22.06 19.54
C PRO A 123 -4.19 -21.03 19.36
N GLN A 124 -4.42 -20.22 20.40
CA GLN A 124 -5.44 -19.16 20.39
C GLN A 124 -5.05 -18.02 19.43
N LEU A 125 -3.75 -17.72 19.33
CA LEU A 125 -3.25 -16.69 18.42
C LEU A 125 -3.44 -17.11 16.96
N VAL A 126 -3.11 -18.36 16.62
CA VAL A 126 -3.29 -18.92 15.27
C VAL A 126 -4.79 -19.00 14.95
N GLN A 127 -5.61 -19.47 15.87
CA GLN A 127 -7.05 -19.53 15.69
C GLN A 127 -7.64 -18.16 15.34
N ARG A 128 -7.33 -17.14 16.12
CA ARG A 128 -7.77 -15.76 15.85
C ARG A 128 -7.30 -15.26 14.49
N CYS A 129 -6.07 -15.60 14.09
CA CYS A 129 -5.54 -15.26 12.79
C CYS A 129 -6.32 -15.93 11.65
N PHE A 130 -6.73 -17.18 11.84
CA PHE A 130 -7.51 -17.95 10.87
C PHE A 130 -8.96 -17.48 10.79
N ASP A 131 -9.62 -17.28 11.93
CA ASP A 131 -11.02 -16.83 12.00
C ASP A 131 -11.18 -15.49 11.27
N GLU A 132 -10.30 -14.51 11.54
CA GLU A 132 -10.38 -13.21 10.91
C GLU A 132 -10.06 -13.27 9.41
N PHE A 133 -9.11 -14.13 9.02
CA PHE A 133 -8.83 -14.35 7.60
C PHE A 133 -10.04 -14.97 6.87
N ILE A 134 -10.67 -15.99 7.46
CA ILE A 134 -11.85 -16.65 6.89
C ILE A 134 -13.03 -15.68 6.78
N GLU A 135 -13.22 -14.82 7.77
CA GLU A 135 -14.28 -13.82 7.75
C GLU A 135 -14.10 -12.80 6.59
N GLN A 136 -12.84 -12.46 6.27
CA GLN A 136 -12.54 -11.46 5.23
C GLN A 136 -12.50 -12.03 3.82
N GLU A 137 -11.93 -13.21 3.62
CA GLU A 137 -11.59 -13.77 2.30
C GLU A 137 -12.36 -15.05 1.97
N GLY A 138 -12.96 -15.71 2.95
CA GLY A 138 -13.56 -17.04 2.78
C GLY A 138 -12.51 -18.16 2.80
N ILE A 139 -12.96 -19.37 2.45
CA ILE A 139 -12.16 -20.62 2.59
C ILE A 139 -11.67 -21.15 1.23
N GLU A 140 -12.25 -20.71 0.12
CA GLU A 140 -12.03 -21.35 -1.18
C GLU A 140 -10.66 -21.03 -1.80
N ASN A 141 -9.87 -22.08 -2.09
CA ASN A 141 -8.59 -22.02 -2.79
C ASN A 141 -7.52 -21.11 -2.17
N VAL A 142 -7.48 -21.07 -0.84
CA VAL A 142 -6.55 -20.21 -0.11
C VAL A 142 -5.35 -21.03 0.38
N HIS A 143 -4.15 -20.58 0.03
CA HIS A 143 -2.90 -21.02 0.63
C HIS A 143 -2.46 -19.99 1.66
N MET A 144 -2.48 -20.35 2.94
CA MET A 144 -2.14 -19.45 4.04
C MET A 144 -1.15 -20.07 5.03
N PRO A 145 0.13 -20.07 4.71
CA PRO A 145 1.17 -20.30 5.73
C PRO A 145 1.10 -19.22 6.81
N VAL A 146 1.59 -19.55 7.99
CA VAL A 146 1.61 -18.64 9.14
C VAL A 146 3.04 -18.39 9.59
N ILE A 147 3.40 -17.14 9.81
CA ILE A 147 4.68 -16.79 10.42
C ILE A 147 4.49 -16.69 11.94
N VAL A 148 5.33 -17.43 12.67
CA VAL A 148 5.50 -17.26 14.11
C VAL A 148 6.84 -16.58 14.34
N GLN A 149 6.82 -15.35 14.84
CA GLN A 149 8.02 -14.52 15.00
C GLN A 149 8.15 -14.05 16.44
N LYS A 150 9.37 -14.09 16.98
CA LYS A 150 9.66 -13.48 18.29
C LYS A 150 9.39 -11.98 18.23
N ARG A 151 8.80 -11.43 19.29
CA ARG A 151 8.54 -10.01 19.41
C ARG A 151 9.66 -9.32 20.19
N ALA A 152 10.14 -8.19 19.69
CA ALA A 152 11.05 -7.33 20.44
C ALA A 152 10.30 -6.44 21.42
N THR A 153 10.99 -5.96 22.44
CA THR A 153 10.52 -4.80 23.20
C THR A 153 10.52 -3.60 22.27
N ILE A 154 9.37 -2.94 22.11
CA ILE A 154 9.20 -1.88 21.12
C ILE A 154 9.33 -0.53 21.82
N LEU A 155 10.39 0.22 21.52
CA LEU A 155 10.53 1.63 21.91
C LEU A 155 10.08 2.57 20.79
N ALA A 156 10.30 2.15 19.53
CA ALA A 156 9.75 2.81 18.36
C ALA A 156 9.39 1.77 17.31
N ARG A 157 8.42 2.09 16.47
CA ARG A 157 8.03 1.29 15.31
C ARG A 157 7.62 2.19 14.17
N GLY A 158 7.75 1.70 12.96
CA GLY A 158 7.35 2.50 11.80
C GLY A 158 7.58 1.76 10.51
N HIS A 159 7.49 2.52 9.44
CA HIS A 159 7.81 2.05 8.11
C HIS A 159 8.72 3.05 7.39
N ILE A 160 9.46 2.56 6.40
CA ILE A 160 10.30 3.38 5.54
C ILE A 160 10.38 2.74 4.15
N SER A 161 10.32 3.56 3.12
CA SER A 161 10.25 3.08 1.75
C SER A 161 11.07 3.94 0.80
N ASN A 162 11.62 3.31 -0.24
CA ASN A 162 12.19 3.96 -1.40
C ASN A 162 11.46 3.59 -2.71
N GLU A 163 10.23 3.08 -2.60
CA GLU A 163 9.37 2.78 -3.75
C GLU A 163 9.17 4.04 -4.62
N ARG A 164 8.95 3.85 -5.93
CA ARG A 164 8.77 4.97 -6.89
C ARG A 164 7.59 5.86 -6.55
N ARG A 165 6.57 5.32 -5.87
CA ARG A 165 5.41 6.10 -5.42
C ARG A 165 5.75 7.12 -4.33
N VAL A 166 6.86 6.93 -3.59
CA VAL A 166 7.25 7.80 -2.47
C VAL A 166 8.61 8.45 -2.67
N ALA A 167 9.47 7.90 -3.53
CA ALA A 167 10.83 8.36 -3.74
C ALA A 167 11.22 8.32 -5.22
N GLU A 168 11.73 9.42 -5.74
CA GLU A 168 12.20 9.51 -7.12
C GLU A 168 13.46 8.65 -7.34
N GLU A 169 14.44 8.76 -6.44
CA GLU A 169 15.69 8.03 -6.52
C GLU A 169 15.72 6.85 -5.53
N VAL A 170 16.38 5.75 -5.91
CA VAL A 170 16.55 4.55 -5.04
C VAL A 170 17.16 4.90 -3.67
N ARG A 171 18.00 5.93 -3.62
CA ARG A 171 18.65 6.39 -2.38
C ARG A 171 17.82 7.33 -1.53
N ASP A 172 16.67 7.74 -1.99
CA ASP A 172 15.75 8.59 -1.23
C ASP A 172 14.78 7.70 -0.47
N TRP A 173 14.78 7.82 0.85
CA TRP A 173 13.92 7.04 1.73
C TRP A 173 12.94 7.96 2.44
N ARG A 174 11.69 7.51 2.50
CA ARG A 174 10.58 8.22 3.14
C ARG A 174 9.82 7.27 4.03
N GLY A 175 9.41 7.75 5.17
CA GLY A 175 8.62 6.95 6.09
C GLY A 175 8.18 7.74 7.28
N GLU A 176 7.61 7.04 8.22
CA GLU A 176 7.20 7.57 9.50
C GLU A 176 7.39 6.52 10.59
N PHE A 177 7.46 6.97 11.82
CA PHE A 177 7.53 6.11 12.98
C PHE A 177 6.80 6.74 14.16
N GLU A 178 6.42 5.91 15.08
CA GLU A 178 5.89 6.31 16.36
C GLU A 178 6.76 5.79 17.50
N LEU A 179 6.88 6.60 18.55
CA LEU A 179 7.45 6.17 19.82
C LEU A 179 6.38 5.48 20.64
N ALA A 180 6.75 4.41 21.34
CA ALA A 180 5.80 3.67 22.17
C ALA A 180 5.41 4.43 23.45
N ASN A 181 6.33 5.21 24.03
CA ASN A 181 6.07 5.91 25.30
C ASN A 181 6.89 7.20 25.45
N PRO A 182 6.27 8.40 25.50
CA PRO A 182 4.87 8.64 25.17
C PRO A 182 4.61 8.49 23.67
N PRO A 183 3.41 8.12 23.26
CA PRO A 183 3.11 7.97 21.84
C PRO A 183 3.32 9.28 21.09
N ARG A 184 4.20 9.28 20.12
CA ARG A 184 4.47 10.42 19.23
C ARG A 184 4.83 9.92 17.85
N ALA A 185 4.23 10.49 16.81
CA ALA A 185 4.53 10.19 15.43
C ALA A 185 5.55 11.18 14.86
N PHE A 186 6.45 10.67 14.02
CA PHE A 186 7.51 11.43 13.37
C PHE A 186 7.61 11.02 11.90
N ALA A 187 7.86 12.00 11.02
CA ALA A 187 8.23 11.71 9.65
C ALA A 187 9.74 11.47 9.53
N ILE A 188 10.11 10.48 8.72
CA ILE A 188 11.52 10.18 8.40
C ILE A 188 11.81 10.51 6.95
N SER A 189 12.95 11.15 6.72
CA SER A 189 13.53 11.30 5.40
C SER A 189 15.04 11.08 5.47
N LEU A 190 15.54 10.07 4.75
CA LEU A 190 16.96 9.79 4.61
C LEU A 190 17.43 10.25 3.22
N ARG A 191 17.26 11.53 2.95
CA ARG A 191 17.75 12.15 1.71
C ARG A 191 19.10 12.79 1.97
N LYS A 192 20.18 12.26 1.35
CA LYS A 192 21.55 12.81 1.39
C LYS A 192 21.94 13.42 2.73
N TRP A 193 22.58 12.66 3.57
CA TRP A 193 23.30 13.20 4.72
C TRP A 193 24.39 14.18 4.26
N ARG A 194 24.04 15.40 3.98
CA ARG A 194 24.99 16.49 4.07
C ARG A 194 25.11 16.82 5.54
N LYS A 195 26.29 16.55 6.12
CA LYS A 195 26.72 17.13 7.38
C LYS A 195 26.43 18.64 7.35
N LYS A 196 25.30 19.06 7.85
CA LYS A 196 25.10 20.38 8.41
C LYS A 196 24.71 20.13 9.85
N ALA A 197 25.73 20.15 10.70
CA ALA A 197 25.59 20.39 12.09
C ALA A 197 24.80 21.68 12.31
N ASN A 198 24.12 21.68 13.45
CA ASN A 198 23.47 22.80 14.12
C ASN A 198 21.99 23.03 13.76
N THR A 199 21.16 22.31 14.43
CA THR A 199 20.15 22.96 15.27
C THR A 199 19.99 22.08 16.52
N ALA A 200 20.38 22.66 17.61
CA ALA A 200 20.23 22.11 18.94
C ALA A 200 18.75 21.90 19.22
N SER A 201 18.31 20.67 19.33
CA SER A 201 17.10 20.38 20.10
C SER A 201 17.54 20.11 21.54
N TYR A 202 17.43 21.12 22.33
CA TYR A 202 17.45 21.01 23.77
C TYR A 202 16.15 20.39 24.25
N LEU A 203 16.27 19.59 25.28
CA LEU A 203 15.24 19.00 26.12
C LEU A 203 14.75 17.62 25.71
N ASN A 204 15.47 16.60 26.21
CA ASN A 204 14.88 15.58 27.08
C ASN A 204 15.88 14.47 27.44
N SER A 205 16.82 14.82 28.28
CA SER A 205 17.79 13.87 28.88
C SER A 205 17.26 13.16 30.12
N MET A 206 15.95 12.98 30.26
CA MET A 206 15.41 12.41 31.52
C MET A 206 14.43 11.24 31.38
N LEU A 207 14.14 10.77 30.18
CA LEU A 207 13.37 9.54 29.99
C LEU A 207 14.06 8.73 28.89
N MET A 208 14.18 7.42 29.07
CA MET A 208 14.74 6.48 28.10
C MET A 208 13.85 6.40 26.84
N CYS A 209 13.74 7.51 26.17
CA CYS A 209 13.05 7.61 24.91
C CYS A 209 14.13 7.75 23.83
N PRO A 210 14.18 6.87 22.81
CA PRO A 210 15.16 7.00 21.74
C PRO A 210 15.00 8.37 21.09
N SER A 211 16.10 9.03 20.77
CA SER A 211 16.04 10.25 20.00
C SER A 211 15.68 9.91 18.56
N ASP A 212 15.05 10.84 17.85
CA ASP A 212 14.86 10.76 16.39
C ASP A 212 16.18 10.45 15.65
N ARG A 213 17.28 10.91 16.21
CA ARG A 213 18.62 10.67 15.69
C ARG A 213 19.02 9.20 15.78
N ASP A 214 18.77 8.54 16.91
CA ASP A 214 19.18 7.15 17.13
C ASP A 214 18.42 6.22 16.19
N VAL A 215 17.11 6.44 16.02
CA VAL A 215 16.27 5.71 15.07
C VAL A 215 16.77 5.91 13.64
N LYS A 216 17.07 7.13 13.23
CA LYS A 216 17.60 7.44 11.89
C LYS A 216 18.96 6.81 11.63
N GLU A 217 19.86 6.84 12.60
CA GLU A 217 21.18 6.22 12.50
C GLU A 217 21.04 4.69 12.35
N ALA A 218 20.18 4.06 13.14
CA ALA A 218 19.93 2.63 13.08
C ALA A 218 19.30 2.20 11.73
N LEU A 219 18.36 2.98 11.19
CA LEU A 219 17.74 2.72 9.89
C LEU A 219 18.67 2.94 8.70
N THR A 220 19.70 3.78 8.85
CA THR A 220 20.63 4.08 7.75
C THR A 220 21.31 2.82 7.22
N ILE A 221 21.60 1.84 8.08
CA ILE A 221 22.30 0.61 7.70
C ILE A 221 21.47 -0.24 6.73
N PRO A 222 20.24 -0.68 7.05
CA PRO A 222 19.43 -1.47 6.12
C PRO A 222 19.03 -0.68 4.86
N CYS A 223 18.77 0.62 4.98
CA CYS A 223 18.46 1.46 3.82
C CYS A 223 19.65 1.60 2.86
N THR A 224 20.88 1.70 3.38
CA THR A 224 22.09 1.72 2.56
C THR A 224 22.28 0.42 1.82
N TRP A 225 22.10 -0.71 2.52
CA TRP A 225 22.20 -2.04 1.90
C TRP A 225 21.22 -2.19 0.72
N ALA A 226 19.95 -1.83 0.90
CA ALA A 226 18.96 -1.91 -0.17
C ALA A 226 19.28 -0.95 -1.32
N THR A 227 19.81 0.25 -1.01
CA THR A 227 20.24 1.24 -2.00
C THR A 227 21.40 0.73 -2.84
N GLU A 228 22.43 0.14 -2.21
CA GLU A 228 23.60 -0.42 -2.88
C GLU A 228 23.20 -1.63 -3.74
N SER A 229 22.26 -2.42 -3.28
CA SER A 229 21.67 -3.54 -4.02
C SER A 229 20.68 -3.09 -5.11
N ARG A 230 20.41 -1.78 -5.23
CA ARG A 230 19.45 -1.17 -6.15
C ARG A 230 18.03 -1.71 -6.02
N ILE A 231 17.65 -2.11 -4.83
CA ILE A 231 16.34 -2.66 -4.53
C ILE A 231 15.41 -1.51 -4.12
N ARG A 232 14.19 -1.52 -4.68
CA ARG A 232 13.10 -0.66 -4.22
C ARG A 232 12.18 -1.49 -3.34
N VAL A 233 12.07 -1.08 -2.09
CA VAL A 233 11.44 -1.88 -1.06
C VAL A 233 10.76 -1.00 -0.01
N HIS A 234 9.72 -1.53 0.57
CA HIS A 234 9.10 -1.00 1.76
C HIS A 234 9.49 -1.88 2.95
N PHE A 235 10.03 -1.27 3.98
CA PHE A 235 10.34 -1.91 5.24
C PHE A 235 9.34 -1.49 6.32
N GLU A 236 8.78 -2.47 7.03
CA GLU A 236 8.24 -2.26 8.35
C GLU A 236 9.32 -2.66 9.37
N TRP A 237 9.44 -1.87 10.42
CA TRP A 237 10.53 -2.03 11.37
C TRP A 237 10.11 -1.70 12.80
N VAL A 238 10.86 -2.29 13.74
CA VAL A 238 10.79 -1.98 15.17
C VAL A 238 12.18 -1.66 15.70
N TYR A 239 12.25 -0.80 16.70
CA TYR A 239 13.48 -0.41 17.39
C TYR A 239 13.34 -0.71 18.88
N ASP A 240 14.30 -1.45 19.45
CA ASP A 240 14.28 -1.88 20.85
C ASP A 240 15.14 -1.02 21.79
N GLY A 241 15.84 -0.03 21.26
CA GLY A 241 16.77 0.85 21.95
C GLY A 241 18.22 0.67 21.51
N ASP A 242 18.57 -0.51 21.06
CA ASP A 242 19.91 -0.85 20.57
C ASP A 242 19.91 -1.13 19.06
N PHE A 243 18.90 -1.85 18.56
CA PHE A 243 18.85 -2.33 17.19
C PHE A 243 17.51 -2.02 16.52
N VAL A 244 17.58 -1.83 15.20
CA VAL A 244 16.41 -1.88 14.32
C VAL A 244 16.26 -3.28 13.77
N TYR A 245 15.09 -3.87 13.99
CA TYR A 245 14.69 -5.12 13.34
C TYR A 245 13.67 -4.83 12.25
N LEU A 246 13.90 -5.40 11.07
CA LEU A 246 12.96 -5.36 9.96
C LEU A 246 11.97 -6.51 10.16
N VAL A 247 10.71 -6.16 10.33
CA VAL A 247 9.65 -7.15 10.58
C VAL A 247 8.86 -7.48 9.31
N GLN A 248 9.03 -6.67 8.25
CA GLN A 248 8.51 -6.93 6.92
C GLN A 248 9.37 -6.24 5.87
N ALA A 249 9.51 -6.88 4.70
CA ALA A 249 10.17 -6.31 3.53
C ALA A 249 9.38 -6.71 2.28
N ASP A 250 8.79 -5.70 1.63
CA ASP A 250 8.00 -5.91 0.42
C ASP A 250 8.69 -5.19 -0.74
N GLU A 251 9.15 -5.98 -1.72
CA GLU A 251 9.76 -5.42 -2.91
C GLU A 251 8.71 -4.76 -3.80
N GLU A 252 9.05 -3.59 -4.36
CA GLU A 252 8.23 -2.95 -5.37
C GLU A 252 8.19 -3.82 -6.64
N GLU A 253 7.00 -4.26 -7.03
CA GLU A 253 6.83 -4.96 -8.29
C GLU A 253 7.16 -4.02 -9.46
N LEU A 254 8.07 -4.44 -10.32
CA LEU A 254 8.25 -3.79 -11.61
C LEU A 254 7.01 -4.04 -12.44
N ALA A 255 6.25 -2.99 -12.71
CA ALA A 255 5.19 -3.08 -13.69
C ALA A 255 5.78 -3.58 -15.02
N LYS A 256 5.28 -4.72 -15.50
CA LYS A 256 5.75 -5.34 -16.74
C LYS A 256 5.69 -4.31 -17.86
N GLY A 257 6.86 -3.95 -18.42
CA GLY A 257 6.98 -3.11 -19.63
C GLY A 257 7.44 -1.66 -19.43
N LEU A 258 7.71 -1.22 -18.22
CA LEU A 258 8.36 0.07 -18.00
C LEU A 258 9.88 -0.14 -17.89
N ASN A 259 10.60 -0.01 -19.01
CA ASN A 259 11.94 0.53 -18.93
C ASN A 259 11.86 1.85 -18.13
N PRO A 260 12.76 2.10 -17.16
CA PRO A 260 12.84 3.39 -16.50
C PRO A 260 13.39 4.43 -17.50
N THR A 261 12.56 4.78 -18.47
CA THR A 261 12.76 6.02 -19.18
C THR A 261 12.63 7.10 -18.12
N LYS A 262 13.74 7.84 -17.94
CA LYS A 262 13.82 9.03 -17.14
C LYS A 262 12.47 9.73 -17.14
N VAL A 263 11.79 9.71 -16.01
CA VAL A 263 10.75 10.70 -15.77
C VAL A 263 11.52 12.00 -15.70
N ASN A 264 11.57 12.69 -16.81
CA ASN A 264 12.10 14.05 -16.84
C ASN A 264 11.31 14.82 -15.78
N SER A 265 12.05 15.38 -14.84
CA SER A 265 11.56 16.30 -13.81
C SER A 265 11.06 17.63 -14.38
N ASN A 266 10.93 17.71 -15.65
CA ASN A 266 10.29 18.79 -16.38
C ASN A 266 8.82 18.41 -16.60
N LEU A 267 8.00 18.51 -15.53
CA LEU A 267 6.64 18.98 -15.67
C LEU A 267 6.71 20.47 -16.03
N GLU A 268 7.50 20.78 -17.07
CA GLU A 268 7.31 22.03 -17.78
C GLU A 268 5.89 22.02 -18.34
N LYS A 269 5.24 23.13 -18.15
CA LYS A 269 4.02 23.59 -18.80
C LYS A 269 4.07 23.25 -20.30
N GLU A 270 3.98 21.98 -20.67
CA GLU A 270 3.62 21.64 -22.02
C GLU A 270 2.17 22.06 -22.18
N ASN A 271 1.98 23.17 -22.84
CA ASN A 271 0.73 23.53 -23.48
C ASN A 271 0.25 22.33 -24.27
N ILE A 272 -0.67 21.55 -23.69
CA ILE A 272 -1.35 20.43 -24.35
C ILE A 272 -2.30 20.95 -25.46
N ASP A 273 -2.24 22.25 -25.77
CA ASP A 273 -3.11 22.92 -26.75
C ASP A 273 -2.73 22.68 -28.22
N THR A 274 -1.73 21.86 -28.53
CA THR A 274 -1.20 21.80 -29.92
C THR A 274 -1.24 20.45 -30.62
N VAL A 275 -1.72 19.38 -30.00
CA VAL A 275 -2.00 18.13 -30.72
C VAL A 275 -3.51 17.96 -30.77
N GLY A 276 -4.09 17.88 -31.97
CA GLY A 276 -5.53 17.79 -32.24
C GLY A 276 -6.28 16.69 -31.48
N PHE A 277 -6.40 16.88 -30.18
CA PHE A 277 -6.98 16.04 -29.17
C PHE A 277 -8.01 16.87 -28.40
N PRO A 278 -9.17 16.37 -28.05
CA PRO A 278 -9.70 15.03 -28.26
C PRO A 278 -10.75 14.97 -29.38
N HIS A 279 -11.08 13.75 -29.86
CA HIS A 279 -12.12 13.55 -30.84
C HIS A 279 -13.51 13.35 -30.20
N CYS A 280 -13.55 12.60 -29.12
CA CYS A 280 -14.77 12.20 -28.42
C CYS A 280 -14.83 12.76 -26.98
N LEU A 281 -13.69 12.79 -26.29
CA LEU A 281 -13.59 13.31 -24.93
C LEU A 281 -13.50 14.83 -24.93
N ARG A 282 -14.21 15.47 -24.04
CA ARG A 282 -14.23 16.92 -23.93
C ARG A 282 -13.33 17.41 -22.77
N PRO A 283 -12.34 18.28 -23.03
CA PRO A 283 -11.55 18.87 -21.95
C PRO A 283 -12.45 19.73 -21.04
N LEU A 284 -12.30 19.55 -19.72
CA LEU A 284 -13.04 20.33 -18.75
C LEU A 284 -12.48 21.75 -18.70
N LYS A 285 -13.34 22.74 -18.91
CA LYS A 285 -13.02 24.17 -18.86
C LYS A 285 -13.73 24.88 -17.69
N VAL A 286 -13.21 26.02 -17.28
CA VAL A 286 -13.80 26.80 -16.17
C VAL A 286 -15.23 27.25 -16.47
N GLU A 287 -15.54 27.47 -17.74
CA GLU A 287 -16.86 27.90 -18.21
C GLU A 287 -17.92 26.79 -18.06
N ASP A 288 -17.52 25.54 -17.87
CA ASP A 288 -18.43 24.40 -17.75
C ASP A 288 -19.13 24.29 -16.37
N VAL A 289 -18.95 25.24 -15.48
CA VAL A 289 -19.51 25.23 -14.10
C VAL A 289 -21.00 24.97 -14.09
N GLU A 290 -21.77 25.68 -14.89
CA GLU A 290 -23.23 25.54 -14.91
C GLU A 290 -23.66 24.19 -15.51
N ARG A 291 -22.94 23.70 -16.53
CA ARG A 291 -23.22 22.41 -17.16
C ARG A 291 -23.10 21.27 -16.15
N TYR A 292 -22.12 21.31 -15.27
CA TYR A 292 -21.83 20.25 -14.30
C TYR A 292 -22.16 20.60 -12.85
N ARG A 293 -23.06 21.58 -12.63
CA ARG A 293 -23.39 22.07 -11.28
C ARG A 293 -23.81 20.97 -10.30
N ASN A 294 -24.37 19.86 -10.79
CA ASN A 294 -24.85 18.74 -9.96
C ASN A 294 -23.83 17.58 -9.86
N TYR A 295 -22.63 17.72 -10.41
CA TYR A 295 -21.59 16.71 -10.44
C TYR A 295 -20.45 17.11 -9.48
N ALA A 296 -20.47 16.57 -8.27
CA ALA A 296 -19.56 17.01 -7.21
C ALA A 296 -18.08 16.77 -7.52
N LYS A 297 -17.76 15.66 -8.22
CA LYS A 297 -16.37 15.33 -8.58
C LYS A 297 -15.78 16.30 -9.61
N ILE A 298 -16.62 17.06 -10.29
CA ILE A 298 -16.21 18.11 -11.25
C ILE A 298 -16.22 19.49 -10.60
N GLN A 299 -17.17 19.77 -9.70
CA GLN A 299 -17.28 21.09 -9.07
C GLN A 299 -16.01 21.51 -8.30
N ASN A 300 -15.40 20.59 -7.55
CA ASN A 300 -14.19 20.90 -6.80
C ASN A 300 -13.01 21.28 -7.71
N PRO A 301 -12.64 20.51 -8.77
CA PRO A 301 -11.63 20.95 -9.72
C PRO A 301 -11.93 22.30 -10.37
N LEU A 302 -13.19 22.56 -10.73
CA LEU A 302 -13.57 23.86 -11.30
C LEU A 302 -13.40 25.01 -10.30
N LEU A 303 -13.78 24.80 -9.04
CA LEU A 303 -13.55 25.77 -7.97
C LEU A 303 -12.06 26.05 -7.80
N TYR A 304 -11.22 25.01 -7.75
CA TYR A 304 -9.77 25.16 -7.62
C TYR A 304 -9.17 25.96 -8.78
N ARG A 305 -9.60 25.70 -10.02
CA ARG A 305 -9.17 26.48 -11.19
C ARG A 305 -9.59 27.93 -11.13
N ARG A 306 -10.80 28.22 -10.61
CA ARG A 306 -11.27 29.60 -10.37
C ARG A 306 -10.43 30.32 -9.33
N LEU A 307 -9.88 29.58 -8.36
CA LEU A 307 -8.96 30.08 -7.34
C LEU A 307 -7.50 30.07 -7.81
N GLU A 308 -7.26 29.86 -9.11
CA GLU A 308 -5.94 29.79 -9.72
C GLU A 308 -5.03 28.67 -9.14
N LEU A 309 -5.65 27.68 -8.50
CA LEU A 309 -4.93 26.50 -8.00
C LEU A 309 -4.71 25.50 -9.14
N SER A 310 -3.52 24.90 -9.17
CA SER A 310 -3.18 23.87 -10.15
C SER A 310 -4.04 22.63 -9.97
N THR A 311 -4.62 22.15 -11.08
CA THR A 311 -5.37 20.88 -11.12
C THR A 311 -4.87 20.03 -12.28
N ALA A 312 -5.03 18.72 -12.18
CA ALA A 312 -4.78 17.86 -13.32
C ALA A 312 -5.68 18.23 -14.52
N PRO A 313 -5.20 18.07 -15.78
CA PRO A 313 -6.07 18.06 -16.94
C PRO A 313 -7.14 16.96 -16.78
N LEU A 314 -8.41 17.36 -16.93
CA LEU A 314 -9.56 16.46 -16.87
C LEU A 314 -10.26 16.46 -18.20
N TYR A 315 -10.65 15.26 -18.67
CA TYR A 315 -11.46 15.07 -19.85
C TYR A 315 -12.77 14.37 -19.46
N ILE A 316 -13.86 14.74 -20.11
CA ILE A 316 -15.21 14.30 -19.76
C ILE A 316 -15.83 13.59 -20.94
N LEU A 317 -16.43 12.42 -20.66
CA LEU A 317 -17.35 11.73 -21.55
C LEU A 317 -18.75 11.83 -20.96
N ASP A 318 -19.63 12.58 -21.63
CA ASP A 318 -21.02 12.81 -21.24
C ASP A 318 -21.99 12.74 -22.45
N ASP A 319 -21.49 12.30 -23.61
CA ASP A 319 -22.31 12.12 -24.81
C ASP A 319 -23.18 10.85 -24.66
N SER A 320 -24.50 11.05 -24.66
CA SER A 320 -25.47 9.96 -24.47
C SER A 320 -25.43 8.90 -25.59
N CYS A 321 -25.07 9.28 -26.82
CA CYS A 321 -24.97 8.33 -27.94
C CYS A 321 -23.76 7.42 -27.77
N VAL A 322 -22.63 8.01 -27.33
CA VAL A 322 -21.41 7.26 -27.03
C VAL A 322 -21.62 6.34 -25.83
N LEU A 323 -22.23 6.84 -24.75
CA LEU A 323 -22.55 6.04 -23.57
C LEU A 323 -23.47 4.85 -23.89
N LYS A 324 -24.45 5.06 -24.76
CA LYS A 324 -25.30 3.98 -25.25
C LYS A 324 -24.52 2.97 -26.07
N SER A 325 -23.68 3.40 -27.01
CA SER A 325 -22.83 2.49 -27.78
C SER A 325 -21.93 1.65 -26.89
N LEU A 326 -21.35 2.25 -25.84
CA LEU A 326 -20.55 1.52 -24.86
C LEU A 326 -21.38 0.50 -24.09
N SER A 327 -22.63 0.81 -23.73
CA SER A 327 -23.52 -0.15 -23.08
C SER A 327 -23.91 -1.32 -23.98
N ASP A 328 -23.91 -1.10 -25.29
CA ASP A 328 -24.12 -2.14 -26.31
C ASP A 328 -22.82 -2.91 -26.65
N GLY A 329 -21.73 -2.64 -25.93
CA GLY A 329 -20.42 -3.27 -26.12
C GLY A 329 -19.62 -2.73 -27.32
N VAL A 330 -20.05 -1.61 -27.90
CA VAL A 330 -19.41 -0.99 -29.07
C VAL A 330 -18.65 0.26 -28.67
N VAL A 331 -17.34 0.28 -28.90
CA VAL A 331 -16.49 1.45 -28.67
C VAL A 331 -16.36 2.24 -29.98
N PRO A 332 -16.80 3.51 -30.01
CA PRO A 332 -16.61 4.36 -31.20
C PRO A 332 -15.12 4.57 -31.52
N SER A 333 -14.77 4.63 -32.81
CA SER A 333 -13.37 4.80 -33.25
C SER A 333 -12.70 6.06 -32.71
N ASP A 334 -13.44 7.15 -32.57
CA ASP A 334 -12.94 8.42 -32.06
C ASP A 334 -12.59 8.29 -30.55
N LEU A 335 -13.42 7.58 -29.78
CA LEU A 335 -13.11 7.28 -28.38
C LEU A 335 -11.91 6.35 -28.25
N GLU A 336 -11.78 5.37 -29.15
CA GLU A 336 -10.64 4.47 -29.17
C GLU A 336 -9.32 5.23 -29.39
N LEU A 337 -9.29 6.18 -30.31
CA LEU A 337 -8.13 7.06 -30.52
C LEU A 337 -7.79 7.88 -29.29
N ASP A 338 -8.80 8.49 -28.66
CA ASP A 338 -8.62 9.24 -27.42
C ASP A 338 -8.02 8.35 -26.29
N LEU A 339 -8.52 7.12 -26.16
CA LEU A 339 -8.01 6.17 -25.17
C LEU A 339 -6.57 5.74 -25.45
N GLN A 340 -6.20 5.53 -26.72
CA GLN A 340 -4.82 5.22 -27.10
C GLN A 340 -3.87 6.35 -26.71
N ILE A 341 -4.26 7.60 -26.91
CA ILE A 341 -3.47 8.77 -26.53
C ILE A 341 -3.36 8.87 -24.99
N LEU A 342 -4.48 8.77 -24.28
CA LEU A 342 -4.49 8.91 -22.82
C LEU A 342 -3.73 7.79 -22.12
N THR A 343 -3.78 6.56 -22.63
CA THR A 343 -3.09 5.42 -22.03
C THR A 343 -1.60 5.35 -22.37
N SER A 344 -1.08 6.30 -23.16
CA SER A 344 0.38 6.53 -23.28
C SER A 344 1.04 6.82 -21.93
N ARG A 345 0.26 7.28 -20.96
CA ARG A 345 0.60 7.42 -19.53
C ARG A 345 -0.44 6.64 -18.71
N PRO A 346 -0.12 6.22 -17.49
CA PRO A 346 -1.11 5.59 -16.62
C PRO A 346 -2.36 6.45 -16.49
N LEU A 347 -3.52 5.88 -16.77
CA LEU A 347 -4.82 6.55 -16.83
C LEU A 347 -5.70 6.14 -15.66
N ILE A 348 -6.40 7.09 -15.08
CA ILE A 348 -7.49 6.88 -14.10
C ILE A 348 -8.80 7.31 -14.76
N ILE A 349 -9.81 6.46 -14.67
CA ILE A 349 -11.18 6.77 -15.08
C ILE A 349 -12.07 6.74 -13.82
N ARG A 350 -12.76 7.82 -13.60
CA ARG A 350 -13.72 7.97 -12.49
C ARG A 350 -15.10 8.20 -13.05
N THR A 351 -16.12 7.87 -12.27
CA THR A 351 -17.51 8.16 -12.65
C THR A 351 -18.15 9.14 -11.67
N ASP A 352 -19.10 9.93 -12.17
CA ASP A 352 -19.98 10.75 -11.36
C ASP A 352 -21.42 10.72 -11.93
N ILE A 353 -22.38 11.03 -11.08
CA ILE A 353 -23.80 11.15 -11.44
C ILE A 353 -24.37 12.44 -10.86
N ALA A 354 -25.37 12.98 -11.53
CA ALA A 354 -26.08 14.17 -11.04
C ALA A 354 -26.95 13.80 -9.84
N THR A 355 -26.40 13.91 -8.64
CA THR A 355 -27.10 13.63 -7.38
C THR A 355 -26.60 14.49 -6.24
N ASN A 356 -27.48 14.80 -5.29
CA ASN A 356 -27.14 15.44 -4.02
C ASN A 356 -26.92 14.42 -2.89
N ILE A 357 -27.15 13.14 -3.15
CA ILE A 357 -27.04 12.06 -2.17
C ILE A 357 -25.58 11.57 -2.15
N LYS A 358 -24.91 11.74 -1.02
CA LYS A 358 -23.48 11.41 -0.85
C LYS A 358 -23.22 9.91 -0.99
N GLU A 359 -24.11 9.10 -0.46
CA GLU A 359 -24.02 7.62 -0.44
C GLU A 359 -24.05 7.04 -1.85
N GLU A 360 -24.90 7.57 -2.73
CA GLU A 360 -24.95 7.14 -4.13
C GLU A 360 -23.62 7.39 -4.86
N ARG A 361 -22.90 8.46 -4.53
CA ARG A 361 -21.61 8.78 -5.14
C ARG A 361 -20.46 7.93 -4.65
N GLN A 362 -20.53 7.41 -3.42
CA GLN A 362 -19.47 6.58 -2.84
C GLN A 362 -19.36 5.21 -3.50
N LEU A 363 -20.47 4.69 -4.00
CA LEU A 363 -20.54 3.37 -4.65
C LEU A 363 -20.22 3.40 -6.16
N LEU A 364 -19.94 4.58 -6.71
CA LEU A 364 -19.66 4.71 -8.14
C LEU A 364 -18.30 4.09 -8.50
N PRO A 365 -18.24 3.33 -9.60
CA PRO A 365 -17.02 2.67 -10.02
C PRO A 365 -15.91 3.67 -10.37
N ARG A 366 -14.69 3.26 -10.11
CA ARG A 366 -13.46 3.93 -10.55
C ARG A 366 -12.44 2.87 -10.95
N THR A 367 -11.50 3.22 -11.81
CA THR A 367 -10.40 2.33 -12.12
C THR A 367 -9.26 2.49 -11.14
N ASP A 368 -8.44 1.45 -11.05
CA ASP A 368 -7.04 1.60 -10.73
C ASP A 368 -6.29 2.21 -11.93
N SER A 369 -4.98 2.30 -11.84
CA SER A 369 -4.16 2.82 -12.91
C SER A 369 -4.16 1.91 -14.15
N ILE A 370 -4.85 2.32 -15.21
CA ILE A 370 -4.90 1.62 -16.51
C ILE A 370 -3.73 2.06 -17.39
N ARG A 371 -3.12 1.13 -18.13
CA ARG A 371 -1.92 1.38 -18.95
C ARG A 371 -2.06 1.01 -20.42
N ASN A 372 -3.19 0.50 -20.82
CA ASN A 372 -3.47 0.17 -22.22
C ASN A 372 -4.93 0.50 -22.56
N SER A 373 -5.18 0.74 -23.84
CA SER A 373 -6.52 1.13 -24.30
C SER A 373 -7.53 -0.01 -24.24
N GLU A 374 -7.11 -1.27 -24.32
CA GLU A 374 -8.01 -2.42 -24.28
C GLU A 374 -8.67 -2.58 -22.89
N ASP A 375 -7.87 -2.47 -21.81
CA ASP A 375 -8.40 -2.50 -20.46
C ASP A 375 -9.34 -1.32 -20.20
N ALA A 376 -9.01 -0.13 -20.74
CA ALA A 376 -9.87 1.04 -20.63
C ALA A 376 -11.21 0.84 -21.35
N LYS A 377 -11.20 0.29 -22.58
CA LYS A 377 -12.39 -0.04 -23.36
C LYS A 377 -13.28 -1.04 -22.63
N LYS A 378 -12.69 -2.14 -22.17
CA LYS A 378 -13.40 -3.18 -21.42
C LYS A 378 -14.08 -2.59 -20.18
N TRP A 379 -13.33 -1.86 -19.37
CA TRP A 379 -13.85 -1.26 -18.15
C TRP A 379 -14.99 -0.25 -18.43
N LEU A 380 -14.87 0.56 -19.49
CA LEU A 380 -15.91 1.52 -19.88
C LEU A 380 -17.21 0.81 -20.27
N CYS A 381 -17.15 -0.24 -21.10
CA CYS A 381 -18.33 -1.01 -21.50
C CYS A 381 -19.00 -1.63 -20.26
N GLU A 382 -18.25 -2.33 -19.41
CA GLU A 382 -18.78 -2.94 -18.20
C GLU A 382 -19.42 -1.91 -17.25
N SER A 383 -18.78 -0.76 -17.07
CA SER A 383 -19.26 0.31 -16.21
C SER A 383 -20.50 1.02 -16.80
N CYS A 384 -20.57 1.20 -18.12
CA CYS A 384 -21.74 1.75 -18.79
C CYS A 384 -22.96 0.83 -18.64
N VAL A 385 -22.82 -0.47 -18.87
CA VAL A 385 -23.89 -1.46 -18.65
C VAL A 385 -24.46 -1.35 -17.23
N LYS A 386 -23.56 -1.34 -16.24
CA LYS A 386 -23.96 -1.24 -14.84
C LYS A 386 -24.67 0.07 -14.52
N LEU A 387 -24.07 1.21 -14.86
CA LEU A 387 -24.59 2.52 -14.50
C LEU A 387 -25.87 2.91 -15.22
N LEU A 388 -26.04 2.54 -16.49
CA LEU A 388 -27.25 2.80 -17.25
C LEU A 388 -28.38 1.81 -16.92
N GLY A 389 -28.05 0.59 -16.49
CA GLY A 389 -29.03 -0.39 -16.04
C GLY A 389 -29.61 -0.12 -14.64
N GLU A 390 -28.80 0.41 -13.72
CA GLU A 390 -29.15 0.61 -12.32
C GLU A 390 -29.75 1.99 -12.02
N SER A 391 -29.50 3.00 -12.86
CA SER A 391 -29.84 4.38 -12.57
C SER A 391 -30.56 5.08 -13.72
N GLN A 392 -31.65 5.81 -13.40
CA GLN A 392 -32.27 6.75 -14.33
C GLN A 392 -31.45 8.05 -14.49
N LYS A 393 -30.32 8.17 -13.81
CA LYS A 393 -29.46 9.35 -13.79
C LYS A 393 -28.36 9.17 -14.83
N SER A 394 -28.12 10.20 -15.63
CA SER A 394 -27.04 10.19 -16.64
C SER A 394 -25.66 10.16 -15.97
N PRO A 395 -24.90 9.10 -16.13
CA PRO A 395 -23.53 9.06 -15.66
C PRO A 395 -22.61 9.90 -16.54
N ILE A 396 -21.52 10.37 -15.98
CA ILE A 396 -20.40 10.92 -16.72
C ILE A 396 -19.13 10.19 -16.35
N PHE A 397 -18.19 10.10 -17.28
CA PHE A 397 -16.87 9.54 -17.04
C PHE A 397 -15.83 10.65 -17.07
N ILE A 398 -14.93 10.64 -16.10
CA ILE A 398 -13.90 11.64 -15.88
C ILE A 398 -12.55 10.95 -16.05
N PHE A 399 -11.77 11.41 -17.00
CA PHE A 399 -10.46 10.85 -17.35
C PHE A 399 -9.36 11.80 -16.91
N HIS A 400 -8.33 11.27 -16.30
CA HIS A 400 -7.09 12.00 -16.00
C HIS A 400 -5.92 11.04 -15.90
N ASN A 401 -4.73 11.52 -16.21
CA ASN A 401 -3.54 10.71 -15.98
C ASN A 401 -3.29 10.55 -14.49
N TYR A 402 -2.75 9.39 -14.12
CA TYR A 402 -2.32 9.11 -12.75
C TYR A 402 -1.24 10.11 -12.34
N ILE A 403 -1.43 10.70 -11.16
CA ILE A 403 -0.45 11.61 -10.55
C ILE A 403 0.32 10.81 -9.50
N PRO A 404 1.61 10.54 -9.71
CA PRO A 404 2.43 9.90 -8.69
C PRO A 404 2.65 10.89 -7.54
N ALA A 405 1.79 10.82 -6.52
CA ALA A 405 1.88 11.71 -5.38
C ALA A 405 3.14 11.39 -4.57
N ILE A 406 4.02 12.38 -4.37
CA ILE A 406 5.13 12.30 -3.43
C ILE A 406 4.61 12.47 -2.01
N SER A 407 3.64 13.36 -1.84
CA SER A 407 2.93 13.60 -0.59
C SER A 407 1.49 13.96 -0.88
N SER A 408 0.61 13.69 0.05
CA SER A 408 -0.81 14.01 -0.03
C SER A 408 -1.27 14.65 1.26
N ALA A 409 -2.24 15.54 1.16
CA ALA A 409 -2.82 16.20 2.32
C ALA A 409 -4.32 16.39 2.17
N PHE A 410 -5.03 16.33 3.29
CA PHE A 410 -6.39 16.84 3.45
C PHE A 410 -6.35 18.14 4.25
N ALA A 411 -6.94 19.19 3.70
CA ALA A 411 -7.17 20.43 4.42
C ALA A 411 -8.67 20.56 4.73
N TYR A 412 -8.98 20.84 5.98
CA TYR A 412 -10.35 21.01 6.45
C TYR A 412 -10.50 22.33 7.22
N ALA A 413 -11.50 23.12 6.83
CA ALA A 413 -11.92 24.31 7.53
C ALA A 413 -13.43 24.50 7.39
N SER A 414 -14.08 25.03 8.42
CA SER A 414 -15.47 25.48 8.36
C SER A 414 -15.52 27.01 8.20
N PRO A 415 -16.58 27.54 7.60
CA PRO A 415 -16.76 29.01 7.53
C PRO A 415 -16.71 29.62 8.93
N GLY A 416 -15.82 30.60 9.11
CA GLY A 416 -15.60 31.28 10.39
C GLY A 416 -14.57 30.67 11.32
N ASP A 417 -13.99 29.50 10.96
CA ASP A 417 -12.86 28.94 11.70
C ASP A 417 -11.62 29.81 11.50
N LYS A 418 -10.90 30.06 12.58
CA LYS A 418 -9.58 30.72 12.56
C LYS A 418 -8.45 29.75 12.26
N LEU A 419 -8.72 28.46 12.32
CA LEU A 419 -7.73 27.41 12.15
C LEU A 419 -8.14 26.50 11.01
N VAL A 420 -7.19 26.20 10.13
CA VAL A 420 -7.30 25.15 9.13
C VAL A 420 -6.59 23.90 9.67
N ARG A 421 -7.31 22.80 9.74
CA ARG A 421 -6.71 21.50 10.05
C ARG A 421 -6.19 20.88 8.76
N ILE A 422 -4.92 20.50 8.75
CA ILE A 422 -4.28 19.80 7.65
C ILE A 422 -3.80 18.45 8.17
N GLU A 423 -4.17 17.40 7.48
CA GLU A 423 -3.67 16.03 7.68
C GLU A 423 -2.86 15.64 6.46
N ALA A 424 -1.60 15.29 6.64
CA ALA A 424 -0.66 15.07 5.55
C ALA A 424 0.18 13.81 5.75
N LEU A 425 0.51 13.13 4.65
CA LEU A 425 1.41 11.98 4.65
C LEU A 425 2.24 11.92 3.35
N TRP A 426 3.25 11.11 3.35
CA TRP A 426 3.99 10.76 2.14
C TRP A 426 3.24 9.71 1.34
N GLY A 427 3.16 9.90 0.02
CA GLY A 427 2.50 8.98 -0.90
C GLY A 427 1.06 9.33 -1.21
N LEU A 428 0.24 8.33 -1.49
CA LEU A 428 -1.14 8.49 -1.94
C LEU A 428 -2.09 8.89 -0.81
N PRO A 429 -3.14 9.69 -1.10
CA PRO A 429 -4.07 10.18 -0.08
C PRO A 429 -4.86 9.08 0.63
N GLU A 430 -4.99 7.91 0.03
CA GLU A 430 -5.60 6.74 0.65
C GLU A 430 -4.89 6.33 1.94
N GLY A 431 -3.58 6.56 2.02
CA GLY A 431 -2.81 6.31 3.22
C GLY A 431 -3.30 7.08 4.46
N LEU A 432 -3.98 8.23 4.29
CA LEU A 432 -4.59 8.99 5.40
C LEU A 432 -5.67 8.20 6.16
N TYR A 433 -6.22 7.16 5.56
CA TYR A 433 -7.22 6.29 6.21
C TYR A 433 -6.61 5.13 7.00
N TYR A 434 -5.38 4.72 6.64
CA TYR A 434 -4.80 3.47 7.13
C TYR A 434 -3.53 3.66 7.94
N TYR A 435 -2.86 4.80 7.81
CA TYR A 435 -1.54 5.03 8.41
C TYR A 435 -1.55 6.26 9.33
N SER A 436 -0.63 6.26 10.27
CA SER A 436 -0.31 7.47 11.03
C SER A 436 0.12 8.58 10.08
N HIS A 437 -0.33 9.78 10.34
CA HIS A 437 -0.08 10.93 9.48
C HIS A 437 0.11 12.20 10.32
N ASP A 438 0.79 13.17 9.73
CA ASP A 438 1.01 14.46 10.37
C ASP A 438 -0.28 15.27 10.43
N LYS A 439 -0.50 15.95 11.56
CA LYS A 439 -1.64 16.84 11.78
C LYS A 439 -1.15 18.22 12.13
N TYR A 440 -1.59 19.19 11.35
CA TYR A 440 -1.27 20.61 11.54
C TYR A 440 -2.52 21.39 11.81
N LEU A 441 -2.41 22.39 12.69
CA LEU A 441 -3.39 23.45 12.85
C LEU A 441 -2.72 24.75 12.38
N VAL A 442 -3.25 25.34 11.33
CA VAL A 442 -2.70 26.54 10.72
C VAL A 442 -3.67 27.69 10.98
N ASP A 443 -3.15 28.74 11.61
CA ASP A 443 -3.89 30.00 11.80
C ASP A 443 -3.96 30.76 10.49
N THR A 444 -5.16 31.28 10.11
CA THR A 444 -5.40 31.91 8.80
C THR A 444 -5.70 33.40 8.95
#